data_3781a9463730d2e28417491b5a443955
#
_entry.id   3781a9463730d2e28417491b5a443955
#
_cell.length_a   1.000
_cell.length_b   1.000
_cell.length_c   1.000
_cell.angle_alpha   90.00
_cell.angle_beta   90.00
_cell.angle_gamma   90.00
#
_symmetry.space_group_name_H-M   'P 1'
#
loop_
_entity.id
_entity.type
_entity.pdbx_description
1 polymer ?
#
loop_
_entity_poly.entity_id
_entity_poly.type
_entity_poly.pdbx_seq_one_letter_code
_entity_poly.pdbx_strand_id
1 'polypeptide(L)'
;MKYIRGRYSWLLRPALILFDVSIIVFFASYFIDFKTFGLPYWSIGFLKSKATFFVFYASILWLISAYSIKFYNVYRYTTALDILGLLIKQFLIFFIIVFAFIGFYRGIEINKITVLKYLATSILVIAFVKLLMFFGLKKYRQYLNGNHRRVLIIGSTDSANELKDFFTNKSEYGYDLLGVYSRNSSQENKGNIQDAVEFISNNDSIDEIYCAMDELFENEINTFVKYAELNKCNIKFIPKTDNFFSKRLKTDFYNYLPVLSIQEVALNKPFNRVLKRIFDVIFSILVIVFLLSWVSLILFVLIKLESKGPLFYKHKRNGINYKEFNCYKFRSLRVSSSESENYVKKKDQRVTKIGRFLRQTSLDELPQFINVLKGDMSVVGPRPHMLSYTESYSKKIDPYNFIFRHNVKPGITGLAQVKGFRGEVKTDEDIINRIKYDIFYIENWSILLDLDIIGRTILGVIKGDEKAY
;
A
#
# COMPACT_ATOMS: atom_id res chain seq x y z
N MET A 1 -9.02 36.50 1.16
CA MET A 1 -9.02 35.10 1.64
C MET A 1 -10.40 34.82 2.21
N LYS A 2 -11.25 34.00 1.52
CA LYS A 2 -12.50 33.54 2.12
C LYS A 2 -12.14 32.64 3.31
N TYR A 3 -12.44 33.07 4.51
CA TYR A 3 -12.22 32.33 5.75
C TYR A 3 -13.22 31.15 5.77
N ILE A 4 -12.77 29.97 5.39
CA ILE A 4 -13.60 28.77 5.44
C ILE A 4 -13.52 28.23 6.86
N ARG A 5 -14.62 28.39 7.62
CA ARG A 5 -14.75 27.92 9.01
C ARG A 5 -14.17 26.51 9.19
N GLY A 6 -13.23 26.34 10.16
CA GLY A 6 -12.75 25.03 10.62
C GLY A 6 -11.62 24.39 9.81
N ARG A 7 -10.98 25.10 8.88
CA ARG A 7 -9.88 24.53 8.06
C ARG A 7 -8.51 25.05 8.47
N TYR A 8 -7.99 24.54 9.54
CA TYR A 8 -6.63 24.84 10.00
C TYR A 8 -5.57 23.89 9.43
N SER A 9 -5.90 23.09 8.41
CA SER A 9 -4.99 22.09 7.85
C SER A 9 -3.71 22.68 7.22
N TRP A 10 -3.71 23.94 6.83
CA TRP A 10 -2.54 24.63 6.32
C TRP A 10 -1.50 24.92 7.42
N LEU A 11 -1.93 25.05 8.70
CA LEU A 11 -1.05 25.22 9.86
C LEU A 11 -0.40 23.91 10.33
N LEU A 12 -1.01 22.77 10.00
CA LEU A 12 -0.53 21.48 10.48
C LEU A 12 0.87 21.14 9.99
N ARG A 13 1.17 21.46 8.72
CA ARG A 13 2.49 21.19 8.15
C ARG A 13 3.60 22.03 8.83
N PRO A 14 3.50 23.35 8.91
CA PRO A 14 4.47 24.16 9.67
C PRO A 14 4.59 23.73 11.14
N ALA A 15 3.47 23.44 11.80
CA ALA A 15 3.47 23.02 13.20
C ALA A 15 4.21 21.69 13.40
N LEU A 16 4.01 20.70 12.53
CA LEU A 16 4.74 19.44 12.59
C LEU A 16 6.24 19.61 12.31
N ILE A 17 6.60 20.47 11.37
CA ILE A 17 8.01 20.79 11.09
C ILE A 17 8.67 21.40 12.33
N LEU A 18 8.04 22.41 12.93
CA LEU A 18 8.55 23.05 14.15
C LEU A 18 8.63 22.05 15.31
N PHE A 19 7.63 21.21 15.48
CA PHE A 19 7.62 20.18 16.50
C PHE A 19 8.79 19.20 16.32
N ASP A 20 8.98 18.65 15.12
CA ASP A 20 10.04 17.66 14.85
C ASP A 20 11.42 18.27 15.12
N VAL A 21 11.67 19.50 14.65
CA VAL A 21 12.93 20.21 14.93
C VAL A 21 13.10 20.45 16.43
N SER A 22 12.04 20.87 17.14
CA SER A 22 12.08 21.09 18.59
C SER A 22 12.42 19.81 19.35
N ILE A 23 11.87 18.66 18.94
CA ILE A 23 12.16 17.34 19.54
C ILE A 23 13.62 16.95 19.30
N ILE A 24 14.12 17.15 18.08
CA ILE A 24 15.53 16.85 17.74
C ILE A 24 16.48 17.70 18.58
N VAL A 25 16.20 18.99 18.73
CA VAL A 25 17.00 19.93 19.55
C VAL A 25 16.89 19.57 21.02
N PHE A 26 15.68 19.31 21.52
CA PHE A 26 15.43 19.00 22.94
C PHE A 26 16.17 17.74 23.38
N PHE A 27 16.02 16.62 22.62
CA PHE A 27 16.70 15.39 22.99
C PHE A 27 18.21 15.44 22.72
N ALA A 28 18.66 16.21 21.74
CA ALA A 28 20.10 16.49 21.59
C ALA A 28 20.66 17.21 22.83
N SER A 29 19.96 18.23 23.34
CA SER A 29 20.37 18.94 24.54
C SER A 29 20.27 18.09 25.81
N TYR A 30 19.36 17.14 25.88
CA TYR A 30 19.16 16.27 27.04
C TYR A 30 20.18 15.11 27.11
N PHE A 31 20.45 14.45 25.99
CA PHE A 31 21.36 13.29 25.97
C PHE A 31 22.80 13.65 25.71
N ILE A 32 23.05 14.66 24.87
CA ILE A 32 24.39 15.16 24.58
C ILE A 32 24.65 16.27 25.58
N ASP A 33 25.27 15.95 26.71
CA ASP A 33 25.51 16.85 27.81
C ASP A 33 26.32 18.08 27.38
N PHE A 34 25.63 19.22 27.20
CA PHE A 34 26.27 20.50 26.87
C PHE A 34 27.23 20.98 27.97
N LYS A 35 27.11 20.46 29.19
CA LYS A 35 27.98 20.80 30.33
C LYS A 35 29.41 20.29 30.16
N THR A 36 29.59 19.18 29.47
CA THR A 36 30.93 18.62 29.17
C THR A 36 31.78 19.54 28.28
N PHE A 37 31.15 20.55 27.67
CA PHE A 37 31.83 21.54 26.83
C PHE A 37 32.13 22.88 27.55
N GLY A 38 31.85 23.03 28.84
CA GLY A 38 32.37 24.07 29.71
C GLY A 38 31.86 25.51 29.48
N LEU A 39 30.78 25.72 28.70
CA LEU A 39 30.31 27.07 28.38
C LEU A 39 28.84 27.28 28.78
N PRO A 40 28.50 28.43 29.44
CA PRO A 40 27.12 28.72 29.77
C PRO A 40 26.27 29.00 28.52
N TYR A 41 25.00 28.62 28.58
CA TYR A 41 24.02 28.66 27.49
C TYR A 41 23.88 30.03 26.74
N TRP A 42 24.33 31.10 27.35
CA TRP A 42 24.11 32.49 26.87
C TRP A 42 25.40 33.21 26.43
N SER A 43 26.51 32.52 26.27
CA SER A 43 27.75 33.11 25.80
C SER A 43 27.92 33.02 24.28
N ILE A 44 28.60 33.99 23.67
CA ILE A 44 28.99 33.96 22.24
C ILE A 44 29.79 32.68 21.90
N GLY A 45 30.46 32.08 22.89
CA GLY A 45 31.13 30.77 22.80
C GLY A 45 30.17 29.60 22.58
N PHE A 46 28.88 29.73 22.92
CA PHE A 46 27.87 28.72 22.63
C PHE A 46 27.77 28.41 21.13
N LEU A 47 27.78 29.41 20.27
CA LEU A 47 27.75 29.24 18.80
C LEU A 47 29.01 28.56 18.24
N LYS A 48 30.12 28.56 18.96
CA LYS A 48 31.36 27.90 18.58
C LYS A 48 31.50 26.48 19.15
N SER A 49 30.55 26.05 20.00
CA SER A 49 30.63 24.71 20.59
C SER A 49 30.32 23.59 19.58
N LYS A 50 31.04 22.47 19.68
CA LYS A 50 30.81 21.30 18.83
C LYS A 50 29.39 20.77 18.97
N ALA A 51 28.79 20.87 20.16
CA ALA A 51 27.43 20.43 20.42
C ALA A 51 26.39 21.30 19.67
N THR A 52 26.56 22.61 19.67
CA THR A 52 25.71 23.53 18.90
C THR A 52 25.82 23.21 17.41
N PHE A 53 27.03 22.97 16.90
CA PHE A 53 27.24 22.60 15.53
C PHE A 53 26.53 21.28 15.19
N PHE A 54 26.56 20.28 16.08
CA PHE A 54 25.81 19.04 15.91
C PHE A 54 24.30 19.29 15.80
N VAL A 55 23.74 20.12 16.68
CA VAL A 55 22.30 20.44 16.67
C VAL A 55 21.89 21.10 15.36
N PHE A 56 22.67 22.10 14.89
CA PHE A 56 22.41 22.75 13.61
C PHE A 56 22.53 21.76 12.44
N TYR A 57 23.58 20.96 12.42
CA TYR A 57 23.81 19.94 11.41
C TYR A 57 22.63 18.95 11.35
N ALA A 58 22.26 18.37 12.49
CA ALA A 58 21.18 17.40 12.59
C ALA A 58 19.82 18.01 12.16
N SER A 59 19.53 19.24 12.61
CA SER A 59 18.26 19.92 12.28
C SER A 59 18.17 20.30 10.81
N ILE A 60 19.23 20.85 10.22
CA ILE A 60 19.25 21.23 8.80
C ILE A 60 19.13 19.99 7.92
N LEU A 61 19.91 18.95 8.18
CA LEU A 61 19.87 17.75 7.37
C LEU A 61 18.58 16.93 7.57
N TRP A 62 17.96 17.00 8.75
CA TRP A 62 16.60 16.49 8.94
C TRP A 62 15.63 17.19 7.99
N LEU A 63 15.65 18.52 7.93
CA LEU A 63 14.75 19.28 7.05
C LEU A 63 15.00 19.02 5.58
N ILE A 64 16.27 18.95 5.15
CA ILE A 64 16.63 18.66 3.76
C ILE A 64 16.15 17.25 3.37
N SER A 65 16.42 16.25 4.21
CA SER A 65 15.97 14.87 3.96
C SER A 65 14.45 14.75 3.97
N ALA A 66 13.79 15.39 4.94
CA ALA A 66 12.33 15.41 5.03
C ALA A 66 11.67 16.08 3.81
N TYR A 67 12.28 17.15 3.29
CA TYR A 67 11.83 17.78 2.04
C TYR A 67 12.02 16.85 0.85
N SER A 68 13.18 16.20 0.70
CA SER A 68 13.52 15.32 -0.40
C SER A 68 12.58 14.11 -0.51
N ILE A 69 12.22 13.50 0.61
CA ILE A 69 11.28 12.36 0.65
C ILE A 69 9.82 12.76 0.76
N LYS A 70 9.52 14.06 0.75
CA LYS A 70 8.17 14.61 0.93
C LYS A 70 7.50 14.16 2.24
N PHE A 71 8.29 14.07 3.34
CA PHE A 71 7.90 13.54 4.64
C PHE A 71 6.66 14.20 5.26
N TYR A 72 6.45 15.49 5.00
CA TYR A 72 5.30 16.27 5.49
C TYR A 72 4.14 16.35 4.48
N ASN A 73 4.25 15.67 3.32
CA ASN A 73 3.20 15.66 2.32
C ASN A 73 2.22 14.50 2.59
N VAL A 74 1.38 14.69 3.60
CA VAL A 74 0.31 13.73 3.94
C VAL A 74 -1.00 14.24 3.34
N TYR A 75 -1.58 13.44 2.43
CA TYR A 75 -2.86 13.72 1.79
C TYR A 75 -4.00 13.05 2.55
N ARG A 76 -5.24 13.44 2.27
CA ARG A 76 -6.43 12.86 2.92
C ARG A 76 -6.56 11.35 2.68
N TYR A 77 -6.19 10.89 1.50
CA TYR A 77 -6.21 9.48 1.07
C TYR A 77 -4.96 8.69 1.43
N THR A 78 -3.98 9.31 2.12
CA THR A 78 -2.78 8.60 2.59
C THR A 78 -3.18 7.52 3.59
N THR A 79 -2.60 6.32 3.45
CA THR A 79 -2.83 5.22 4.36
C THR A 79 -1.88 5.24 5.56
N ALA A 80 -2.20 4.52 6.63
CA ALA A 80 -1.30 4.38 7.77
C ALA A 80 0.04 3.73 7.36
N LEU A 81 0.01 2.80 6.38
CA LEU A 81 1.20 2.16 5.84
C LEU A 81 2.11 3.13 5.10
N ASP A 82 1.53 4.07 4.35
CA ASP A 82 2.32 5.11 3.67
C ASP A 82 3.05 5.99 4.68
N ILE A 83 2.37 6.36 5.79
CA ILE A 83 2.97 7.16 6.87
C ILE A 83 4.08 6.38 7.54
N LEU A 84 3.86 5.10 7.85
CA LEU A 84 4.89 4.24 8.44
C LEU A 84 6.10 4.11 7.50
N GLY A 85 5.86 3.98 6.18
CA GLY A 85 6.91 3.97 5.17
C GLY A 85 7.73 5.26 5.13
N LEU A 86 7.07 6.41 5.24
CA LEU A 86 7.75 7.71 5.32
C LEU A 86 8.58 7.83 6.62
N LEU A 87 8.04 7.38 7.74
CA LEU A 87 8.74 7.35 9.03
C LEU A 87 10.01 6.50 8.94
N ILE A 88 9.91 5.26 8.47
CA ILE A 88 11.07 4.37 8.34
C ILE A 88 12.14 4.98 7.43
N LYS A 89 11.75 5.52 6.27
CA LYS A 89 12.70 6.17 5.35
C LYS A 89 13.43 7.35 6.00
N GLN A 90 12.67 8.24 6.65
CA GLN A 90 13.25 9.41 7.30
C GLN A 90 14.19 9.00 8.44
N PHE A 91 13.85 7.98 9.20
CA PHE A 91 14.67 7.50 10.30
C PHE A 91 15.96 6.84 9.86
N LEU A 92 15.92 6.04 8.80
CA LEU A 92 17.13 5.45 8.22
C LEU A 92 18.09 6.54 7.73
N ILE A 93 17.57 7.57 7.06
CA ILE A 93 18.38 8.69 6.60
C ILE A 93 18.94 9.46 7.80
N PHE A 94 18.11 9.74 8.81
CA PHE A 94 18.54 10.47 10.00
C PHE A 94 19.59 9.68 10.81
N PHE A 95 19.44 8.38 10.92
CA PHE A 95 20.43 7.50 11.51
C PHE A 95 21.79 7.64 10.80
N ILE A 96 21.81 7.56 9.48
CA ILE A 96 23.02 7.74 8.68
C ILE A 96 23.62 9.13 8.91
N ILE A 97 22.83 10.19 8.93
CA ILE A 97 23.25 11.57 9.15
C ILE A 97 23.97 11.70 10.49
N VAL A 98 23.37 11.19 11.57
CA VAL A 98 23.93 11.28 12.92
C VAL A 98 25.22 10.48 13.04
N PHE A 99 25.26 9.27 12.53
CA PHE A 99 26.48 8.44 12.56
C PHE A 99 27.59 8.97 11.66
N ALA A 100 27.24 9.57 10.51
CA ALA A 100 28.23 10.25 9.66
C ALA A 100 28.89 11.42 10.40
N PHE A 101 28.12 12.23 11.13
CA PHE A 101 28.68 13.30 11.94
C PHE A 101 29.69 12.77 12.96
N ILE A 102 29.33 11.74 13.70
CA ILE A 102 30.20 11.14 14.72
C ILE A 102 31.47 10.53 14.09
N GLY A 103 31.35 9.92 12.91
CA GLY A 103 32.48 9.32 12.20
C GLY A 103 33.47 10.33 11.63
N PHE A 104 32.98 11.45 11.10
CA PHE A 104 33.83 12.46 10.46
C PHE A 104 34.38 13.51 11.45
N TYR A 105 33.65 13.78 12.54
CA TYR A 105 34.04 14.83 13.47
C TYR A 105 34.91 14.27 14.60
N ARG A 106 36.23 14.23 14.35
CA ARG A 106 37.22 13.76 15.33
C ARG A 106 37.23 14.66 16.61
N GLY A 107 37.24 14.01 17.77
CA GLY A 107 37.32 14.70 19.09
C GLY A 107 35.99 14.98 19.80
N ILE A 108 34.92 14.24 19.41
CA ILE A 108 33.70 14.13 20.20
C ILE A 108 33.66 12.71 20.76
N GLU A 109 33.98 12.56 22.04
CA GLU A 109 33.81 11.32 22.79
C GLU A 109 32.35 11.20 23.27
N ILE A 110 31.45 10.85 22.36
CA ILE A 110 30.05 10.53 22.72
C ILE A 110 29.91 9.02 22.84
N ASN A 111 29.36 8.56 23.97
CA ASN A 111 29.07 7.15 24.15
C ASN A 111 28.03 6.70 23.10
N LYS A 112 28.35 5.62 22.37
CA LYS A 112 27.47 5.05 21.33
C LYS A 112 26.05 4.73 21.85
N ILE A 113 25.95 4.31 23.11
CA ILE A 113 24.66 4.03 23.77
C ILE A 113 23.85 5.30 23.94
N THR A 114 24.48 6.41 24.27
CA THR A 114 23.81 7.72 24.40
C THR A 114 23.25 8.22 23.07
N VAL A 115 24.01 8.05 21.99
CA VAL A 115 23.54 8.35 20.64
C VAL A 115 22.35 7.48 20.24
N LEU A 116 22.40 6.20 20.55
CA LEU A 116 21.30 5.29 20.27
C LEU A 116 20.04 5.67 21.06
N LYS A 117 20.18 6.02 22.35
CA LYS A 117 19.07 6.56 23.17
C LYS A 117 18.48 7.83 22.58
N TYR A 118 19.33 8.79 22.17
CA TYR A 118 18.89 10.01 21.50
C TYR A 118 18.08 9.72 20.24
N LEU A 119 18.60 8.88 19.36
CA LEU A 119 17.90 8.51 18.14
C LEU A 119 16.57 7.79 18.44
N ALA A 120 16.60 6.79 19.32
CA ALA A 120 15.40 6.01 19.64
C ALA A 120 14.29 6.86 20.23
N THR A 121 14.60 7.73 21.21
CA THR A 121 13.60 8.61 21.84
C THR A 121 13.05 9.65 20.88
N SER A 122 13.92 10.33 20.09
CA SER A 122 13.47 11.30 19.08
C SER A 122 12.54 10.66 18.06
N ILE A 123 12.92 9.51 17.54
CA ILE A 123 12.16 8.72 16.58
C ILE A 123 10.80 8.30 17.13
N LEU A 124 10.77 7.73 18.34
CA LEU A 124 9.53 7.26 18.96
C LEU A 124 8.54 8.41 19.20
N VAL A 125 9.02 9.56 19.70
CA VAL A 125 8.14 10.70 19.97
C VAL A 125 7.61 11.30 18.66
N ILE A 126 8.45 11.49 17.65
CA ILE A 126 8.03 12.01 16.33
C ILE A 126 7.02 11.04 15.69
N ALA A 127 7.29 9.73 15.72
CA ALA A 127 6.39 8.71 15.17
C ALA A 127 5.04 8.71 15.91
N PHE A 128 5.07 8.74 17.23
CA PHE A 128 3.87 8.75 18.07
C PHE A 128 2.99 9.96 17.77
N VAL A 129 3.56 11.17 17.77
CA VAL A 129 2.79 12.39 17.50
C VAL A 129 2.25 12.40 16.08
N LYS A 130 3.03 11.95 15.09
CA LYS A 130 2.58 11.88 13.69
C LYS A 130 1.42 10.90 13.50
N LEU A 131 1.49 9.73 14.12
CA LEU A 131 0.40 8.74 14.10
C LEU A 131 -0.82 9.23 14.89
N LEU A 132 -0.62 9.83 16.06
CA LEU A 132 -1.71 10.43 16.85
C LEU A 132 -2.44 11.51 16.05
N MET A 133 -1.71 12.41 15.38
CA MET A 133 -2.30 13.43 14.52
C MET A 133 -3.06 12.82 13.33
N PHE A 134 -2.52 11.79 12.72
CA PHE A 134 -3.17 11.10 11.60
C PHE A 134 -4.51 10.48 12.03
N PHE A 135 -4.49 9.65 13.07
CA PHE A 135 -5.71 9.01 13.58
C PHE A 135 -6.68 10.02 14.21
N GLY A 136 -6.14 11.02 14.90
CA GLY A 136 -6.93 12.12 15.47
C GLY A 136 -7.68 12.90 14.41
N LEU A 137 -7.04 13.24 13.28
CA LEU A 137 -7.69 13.91 12.16
C LEU A 137 -8.76 13.05 11.48
N LYS A 138 -8.55 11.73 11.37
CA LYS A 138 -9.57 10.81 10.88
C LYS A 138 -10.81 10.82 11.77
N LYS A 139 -10.61 10.66 13.08
CA LYS A 139 -11.70 10.70 14.06
C LYS A 139 -12.40 12.08 14.11
N TYR A 140 -11.64 13.17 14.05
CA TYR A 140 -12.17 14.53 14.00
C TYR A 140 -13.11 14.74 12.81
N ARG A 141 -12.75 14.20 11.64
CA ARG A 141 -13.63 14.25 10.45
C ARG A 141 -14.87 13.38 10.63
N GLN A 142 -14.69 12.17 11.15
CA GLN A 142 -15.78 11.20 11.27
C GLN A 142 -16.83 11.57 12.31
N TYR A 143 -16.41 12.07 13.48
CA TYR A 143 -17.31 12.31 14.61
C TYR A 143 -17.72 13.76 14.79
N LEU A 144 -16.87 14.70 14.44
CA LEU A 144 -17.10 16.14 14.66
C LEU A 144 -17.41 16.88 13.36
N ASN A 145 -17.51 16.17 12.23
CA ASN A 145 -17.77 16.76 10.90
C ASN A 145 -16.83 17.94 10.58
N GLY A 146 -15.63 17.94 11.18
CA GLY A 146 -14.66 19.00 10.99
C GLY A 146 -13.79 18.79 9.74
N ASN A 147 -13.32 19.89 9.15
CA ASN A 147 -12.40 19.84 7.99
C ASN A 147 -12.93 19.04 6.79
N HIS A 148 -14.24 19.11 6.53
CA HIS A 148 -14.85 18.51 5.35
C HIS A 148 -14.59 19.34 4.09
N ARG A 149 -14.55 18.69 2.94
CA ARG A 149 -14.52 19.30 1.61
C ARG A 149 -15.79 18.97 0.88
N ARG A 150 -16.45 20.02 0.39
CA ARG A 150 -17.62 19.90 -0.43
C ARG A 150 -17.21 19.58 -1.86
N VAL A 151 -17.67 18.43 -2.34
CA VAL A 151 -17.25 17.88 -3.64
C VAL A 151 -18.45 17.72 -4.56
N LEU A 152 -18.23 17.96 -5.83
CA LEU A 152 -19.19 17.77 -6.91
C LEU A 152 -18.61 16.80 -7.91
N ILE A 153 -19.41 15.84 -8.39
CA ILE A 153 -19.05 14.93 -9.46
C ILE A 153 -19.87 15.25 -10.71
N ILE A 154 -19.19 15.36 -11.84
CA ILE A 154 -19.80 15.61 -13.15
C ILE A 154 -19.43 14.46 -14.07
N GLY A 155 -20.48 13.72 -14.48
CA GLY A 155 -20.41 12.46 -15.18
C GLY A 155 -20.74 11.26 -14.30
N SER A 156 -21.31 10.20 -14.90
CA SER A 156 -21.78 8.97 -14.25
C SER A 156 -21.12 7.74 -14.89
N THR A 157 -19.79 7.80 -15.08
CA THR A 157 -18.98 6.67 -15.52
C THR A 157 -18.74 5.71 -14.37
N ASP A 158 -18.35 4.46 -14.65
CA ASP A 158 -18.02 3.47 -13.60
C ASP A 158 -17.02 4.02 -12.57
N SER A 159 -15.98 4.72 -13.05
CA SER A 159 -14.99 5.35 -12.17
C SER A 159 -15.56 6.51 -11.35
N ALA A 160 -16.51 7.27 -11.90
CA ALA A 160 -17.21 8.31 -11.17
C ALA A 160 -18.13 7.72 -10.08
N ASN A 161 -18.77 6.59 -10.37
CA ASN A 161 -19.59 5.86 -9.41
C ASN A 161 -18.74 5.22 -8.29
N GLU A 162 -17.59 4.62 -8.62
CA GLU A 162 -16.62 4.17 -7.60
C GLU A 162 -16.18 5.33 -6.68
N LEU A 163 -15.97 6.52 -7.25
CA LEU A 163 -15.60 7.71 -6.48
C LEU A 163 -16.76 8.24 -5.62
N LYS A 164 -18.01 8.19 -6.13
CA LYS A 164 -19.23 8.48 -5.37
C LYS A 164 -19.31 7.58 -4.15
N ASP A 165 -19.15 6.27 -4.34
CA ASP A 165 -19.17 5.27 -3.26
C ASP A 165 -18.05 5.51 -2.25
N PHE A 166 -16.86 5.90 -2.72
CA PHE A 166 -15.76 6.26 -1.84
C PHE A 166 -16.12 7.46 -0.95
N PHE A 167 -16.72 8.51 -1.49
CA PHE A 167 -17.08 9.70 -0.73
C PHE A 167 -18.24 9.44 0.24
N THR A 168 -19.21 8.61 -0.15
CA THR A 168 -20.39 8.30 0.65
C THR A 168 -20.08 7.33 1.79
N ASN A 169 -19.33 6.27 1.49
CA ASN A 169 -19.09 5.19 2.44
C ASN A 169 -17.90 5.43 3.39
N LYS A 170 -17.04 6.43 3.12
CA LYS A 170 -15.83 6.68 3.89
C LYS A 170 -15.75 8.09 4.44
N SER A 171 -16.64 8.40 5.39
CA SER A 171 -16.72 9.70 6.07
C SER A 171 -15.41 10.14 6.74
N GLU A 172 -14.55 9.20 7.12
CA GLU A 172 -13.25 9.45 7.74
C GLU A 172 -12.28 10.28 6.88
N TYR A 173 -12.50 10.31 5.55
CA TYR A 173 -11.69 11.14 4.65
C TYR A 173 -12.19 12.59 4.58
N GLY A 174 -13.38 12.86 5.10
CA GLY A 174 -13.96 14.20 5.22
C GLY A 174 -14.32 14.81 3.87
N TYR A 175 -15.09 14.10 3.07
CA TYR A 175 -15.69 14.58 1.84
C TYR A 175 -17.20 14.62 2.00
N ASP A 176 -17.82 15.75 1.61
CA ASP A 176 -19.27 15.93 1.55
C ASP A 176 -19.67 15.99 0.07
N LEU A 177 -20.33 14.94 -0.40
CA LEU A 177 -20.79 14.89 -1.78
C LEU A 177 -22.06 15.74 -1.92
N LEU A 178 -21.96 16.85 -2.64
CA LEU A 178 -23.07 17.75 -2.91
C LEU A 178 -24.04 17.20 -3.93
N GLY A 179 -23.55 16.42 -4.89
CA GLY A 179 -24.35 15.77 -5.92
C GLY A 179 -23.50 15.19 -7.03
N VAL A 180 -24.16 14.35 -7.83
CA VAL A 180 -23.65 13.83 -9.10
C VAL A 180 -24.56 14.37 -10.22
N TYR A 181 -23.96 14.93 -11.25
CA TYR A 181 -24.68 15.47 -12.41
C TYR A 181 -24.17 14.77 -13.67
N SER A 182 -25.04 14.29 -14.52
CA SER A 182 -24.66 13.49 -15.69
C SER A 182 -25.65 13.67 -16.83
N ARG A 183 -25.24 13.37 -18.07
CA ARG A 183 -26.16 13.36 -19.23
C ARG A 183 -27.19 12.28 -19.12
N ASN A 184 -26.83 11.12 -18.56
CA ASN A 184 -27.73 10.00 -18.38
C ASN A 184 -28.53 10.23 -17.10
N SER A 185 -29.80 10.56 -17.23
CA SER A 185 -30.72 10.72 -16.11
C SER A 185 -30.96 9.35 -15.45
N SER A 186 -30.20 9.03 -14.41
CA SER A 186 -30.54 7.97 -13.49
C SER A 186 -31.25 8.57 -12.26
N GLN A 187 -32.11 7.81 -11.59
CA GLN A 187 -32.81 8.26 -10.37
C GLN A 187 -31.85 8.68 -9.24
N GLU A 188 -30.59 8.31 -9.35
CA GLU A 188 -29.55 8.62 -8.37
C GLU A 188 -28.81 9.93 -8.64
N ASN A 189 -28.98 10.54 -9.81
CA ASN A 189 -28.32 11.78 -10.21
C ASN A 189 -29.18 12.98 -9.83
N LYS A 190 -28.54 14.07 -9.40
CA LYS A 190 -29.23 15.29 -8.96
C LYS A 190 -29.80 16.12 -10.12
N GLY A 191 -29.28 15.88 -11.32
CA GLY A 191 -29.67 16.60 -12.53
C GLY A 191 -28.74 16.36 -13.71
N ASN A 192 -28.93 17.11 -14.76
CA ASN A 192 -28.11 17.07 -15.95
C ASN A 192 -26.89 18.01 -15.85
N ILE A 193 -26.05 18.05 -16.89
CA ILE A 193 -24.83 18.89 -16.91
C ILE A 193 -25.18 20.40 -16.86
N GLN A 194 -26.30 20.80 -17.45
CA GLN A 194 -26.75 22.21 -17.42
C GLN A 194 -27.19 22.59 -16.00
N ASP A 195 -27.90 21.72 -15.31
CA ASP A 195 -28.27 21.90 -13.91
C ASP A 195 -27.02 22.02 -13.01
N ALA A 196 -25.95 21.31 -13.35
CA ALA A 196 -24.68 21.45 -12.66
C ALA A 196 -24.08 22.85 -12.81
N VAL A 197 -24.15 23.43 -14.01
CA VAL A 197 -23.64 24.79 -14.27
C VAL A 197 -24.45 25.81 -13.48
N GLU A 198 -25.79 25.66 -13.44
CA GLU A 198 -26.67 26.52 -12.65
C GLU A 198 -26.40 26.35 -11.14
N PHE A 199 -26.29 25.11 -10.67
CA PHE A 199 -25.96 24.81 -9.27
C PHE A 199 -24.65 25.44 -8.83
N ILE A 200 -23.62 25.36 -9.66
CA ILE A 200 -22.32 25.95 -9.41
C ILE A 200 -22.41 27.47 -9.36
N SER A 201 -23.13 28.10 -10.27
CA SER A 201 -23.31 29.56 -10.32
C SER A 201 -23.99 30.12 -9.07
N ASN A 202 -24.87 29.34 -8.45
CA ASN A 202 -25.62 29.71 -7.25
C ASN A 202 -24.94 29.29 -5.93
N ASN A 203 -23.84 28.51 -5.99
CA ASN A 203 -23.16 27.96 -4.81
C ASN A 203 -21.67 28.33 -4.75
N ASP A 204 -21.35 29.35 -3.99
CA ASP A 204 -19.98 29.82 -3.76
C ASP A 204 -19.12 28.89 -2.85
N SER A 205 -19.61 27.72 -2.45
CA SER A 205 -19.02 26.93 -1.37
C SER A 205 -18.49 25.55 -1.81
N ILE A 206 -18.22 25.37 -3.09
CA ILE A 206 -17.66 24.12 -3.63
C ILE A 206 -16.14 24.18 -3.52
N ASP A 207 -15.52 23.09 -3.02
CA ASP A 207 -14.08 22.99 -2.84
C ASP A 207 -13.36 22.26 -3.95
N GLU A 208 -14.00 21.18 -4.43
CA GLU A 208 -13.42 20.33 -5.49
C GLU A 208 -14.52 19.90 -6.45
N ILE A 209 -14.23 19.96 -7.74
CA ILE A 209 -15.07 19.47 -8.82
C ILE A 209 -14.34 18.32 -9.50
N TYR A 210 -15.01 17.19 -9.67
CA TYR A 210 -14.48 16.01 -10.34
C TYR A 210 -15.22 15.82 -11.66
N CYS A 211 -14.52 15.96 -12.77
CA CYS A 211 -15.09 15.88 -14.13
C CYS A 211 -14.71 14.55 -14.78
N ALA A 212 -15.69 13.72 -15.15
CA ALA A 212 -15.48 12.53 -15.96
C ALA A 212 -15.31 12.97 -17.43
N MET A 213 -14.10 12.76 -17.96
CA MET A 213 -13.72 13.25 -19.30
C MET A 213 -14.50 12.59 -20.44
N ASP A 214 -15.10 11.43 -20.18
CA ASP A 214 -15.81 10.63 -21.20
C ASP A 214 -17.19 11.18 -21.56
N GLU A 215 -17.83 11.88 -20.61
CA GLU A 215 -19.19 12.39 -20.78
C GLU A 215 -19.24 13.87 -21.12
N LEU A 216 -18.12 14.59 -20.98
CA LEU A 216 -18.06 16.04 -21.13
C LEU A 216 -17.47 16.45 -22.47
N PHE A 217 -18.10 17.41 -23.11
CA PHE A 217 -17.51 18.08 -24.27
C PHE A 217 -16.50 19.14 -23.83
N GLU A 218 -15.61 19.51 -24.72
CA GLU A 218 -14.54 20.47 -24.45
C GLU A 218 -15.05 21.85 -23.97
N ASN A 219 -16.16 22.33 -24.56
CA ASN A 219 -16.81 23.57 -24.15
C ASN A 219 -17.37 23.51 -22.70
N GLU A 220 -17.91 22.35 -22.29
CA GLU A 220 -18.42 22.13 -20.93
C GLU A 220 -17.25 22.08 -19.94
N ILE A 221 -16.19 21.35 -20.27
CA ILE A 221 -14.97 21.30 -19.46
C ILE A 221 -14.42 22.72 -19.25
N ASN A 222 -14.33 23.52 -20.32
CA ASN A 222 -13.85 24.89 -20.24
C ASN A 222 -14.74 25.78 -19.35
N THR A 223 -16.04 25.52 -19.29
CA THR A 223 -16.96 26.23 -18.38
C THR A 223 -16.64 25.91 -16.92
N PHE A 224 -16.45 24.63 -16.59
CA PHE A 224 -16.08 24.22 -15.24
C PHE A 224 -14.68 24.69 -14.82
N VAL A 225 -13.71 24.70 -15.76
CA VAL A 225 -12.38 25.24 -15.52
C VAL A 225 -12.43 26.73 -15.20
N LYS A 226 -13.13 27.52 -16.00
CA LYS A 226 -13.31 28.96 -15.76
C LYS A 226 -13.96 29.25 -14.40
N TYR A 227 -15.00 28.48 -14.05
CA TYR A 227 -15.61 28.61 -12.72
C TYR A 227 -14.62 28.29 -11.62
N ALA A 228 -13.87 27.18 -11.76
CA ALA A 228 -12.90 26.75 -10.76
C ALA A 228 -11.79 27.81 -10.53
N GLU A 229 -11.31 28.43 -11.60
CA GLU A 229 -10.32 29.52 -11.52
C GLU A 229 -10.88 30.77 -10.82
N LEU A 230 -12.09 31.19 -11.18
CA LEU A 230 -12.74 32.38 -10.59
C LEU A 230 -13.04 32.19 -9.11
N ASN A 231 -13.50 30.99 -8.70
CA ASN A 231 -13.92 30.72 -7.32
C ASN A 231 -12.84 30.05 -6.47
N LYS A 232 -11.62 29.87 -7.00
CA LYS A 232 -10.50 29.18 -6.31
C LYS A 232 -10.88 27.78 -5.87
N CYS A 233 -11.70 27.09 -6.64
CA CYS A 233 -12.09 25.71 -6.50
C CYS A 233 -11.07 24.81 -7.19
N ASN A 234 -10.78 23.63 -6.64
CA ASN A 234 -9.90 22.67 -7.29
C ASN A 234 -10.70 21.83 -8.29
N ILE A 235 -10.31 21.85 -9.57
CA ILE A 235 -10.86 20.93 -10.55
C ILE A 235 -9.95 19.72 -10.72
N LYS A 236 -10.56 18.55 -10.86
CA LYS A 236 -9.87 17.27 -11.06
C LYS A 236 -10.58 16.49 -12.15
N PHE A 237 -9.81 15.81 -12.97
CA PHE A 237 -10.35 15.03 -14.07
C PHE A 237 -10.29 13.54 -13.77
N ILE A 238 -11.40 12.86 -14.04
CA ILE A 238 -11.50 11.41 -13.99
C ILE A 238 -11.27 10.92 -15.42
N PRO A 239 -10.14 10.24 -15.70
CA PRO A 239 -9.84 9.78 -17.05
C PRO A 239 -10.73 8.61 -17.44
N LYS A 240 -10.86 8.38 -18.75
CA LYS A 240 -11.49 7.17 -19.29
C LYS A 240 -10.71 5.93 -18.87
N THR A 241 -11.41 4.99 -18.25
CA THR A 241 -10.76 3.81 -17.63
C THR A 241 -10.95 2.53 -18.42
N ASP A 242 -11.77 2.49 -19.45
CA ASP A 242 -12.12 1.27 -20.19
C ASP A 242 -10.91 0.46 -20.68
N ASN A 243 -9.76 1.11 -20.92
CA ASN A 243 -8.52 0.47 -21.35
C ASN A 243 -7.30 0.77 -20.45
N PHE A 244 -7.46 1.50 -19.35
CA PHE A 244 -6.35 1.94 -18.49
C PHE A 244 -6.53 1.58 -17.02
N PHE A 245 -7.22 0.47 -16.74
CA PHE A 245 -7.71 0.09 -15.42
C PHE A 245 -6.72 0.11 -14.27
N SER A 246 -5.44 0.25 -14.53
CA SER A 246 -4.44 0.14 -13.47
C SER A 246 -3.22 1.01 -13.66
N LYS A 247 -3.07 1.70 -14.77
CA LYS A 247 -1.82 2.43 -15.02
C LYS A 247 -1.81 3.79 -14.36
N ARG A 248 -0.88 3.99 -13.44
CA ARG A 248 -0.59 5.32 -12.93
C ARG A 248 -0.03 6.18 -14.06
N LEU A 249 -0.78 7.20 -14.45
CA LEU A 249 -0.29 8.22 -15.35
C LEU A 249 0.56 9.22 -14.57
N LYS A 250 1.72 9.55 -15.12
CA LYS A 250 2.61 10.59 -14.65
C LYS A 250 2.67 11.67 -15.72
N THR A 251 2.55 12.93 -15.33
CA THR A 251 2.77 14.04 -16.24
C THR A 251 4.26 14.37 -16.24
N ASP A 252 4.89 14.17 -17.38
CA ASP A 252 6.25 14.64 -17.67
C ASP A 252 6.16 15.93 -18.49
N PHE A 253 7.05 16.88 -18.25
CA PHE A 253 7.08 18.13 -19.00
C PHE A 253 8.28 18.13 -19.95
N TYR A 254 7.99 18.21 -21.25
CA TYR A 254 8.97 18.44 -22.28
C TYR A 254 8.98 19.94 -22.59
N ASN A 255 9.84 20.68 -21.90
CA ASN A 255 9.80 22.12 -21.83
C ASN A 255 8.48 22.59 -21.19
N TYR A 256 7.56 23.23 -21.92
CA TYR A 256 6.22 23.63 -21.45
C TYR A 256 5.09 22.68 -21.91
N LEU A 257 5.41 21.65 -22.69
CA LEU A 257 4.41 20.69 -23.17
C LEU A 257 4.22 19.56 -22.15
N PRO A 258 3.03 19.41 -21.53
CA PRO A 258 2.73 18.27 -20.65
C PRO A 258 2.51 17.01 -21.48
N VAL A 259 3.26 15.96 -21.17
CA VAL A 259 3.13 14.64 -21.80
C VAL A 259 2.75 13.63 -20.72
N LEU A 260 1.66 12.92 -20.94
CA LEU A 260 1.25 11.83 -20.05
C LEU A 260 2.05 10.57 -20.38
N SER A 261 2.86 10.15 -19.43
CA SER A 261 3.59 8.89 -19.50
C SER A 261 3.03 7.87 -18.52
N ILE A 262 3.21 6.59 -18.82
CA ILE A 262 2.85 5.52 -17.90
C ILE A 262 3.96 5.40 -16.87
N GLN A 263 3.61 5.49 -15.58
CA GLN A 263 4.58 5.33 -14.51
C GLN A 263 5.16 3.90 -14.53
N GLU A 264 6.47 3.80 -14.40
CA GLU A 264 7.12 2.49 -14.26
C GLU A 264 6.58 1.72 -13.06
N VAL A 265 6.32 0.44 -13.29
CA VAL A 265 5.89 -0.51 -12.27
C VAL A 265 6.94 -0.61 -11.17
N ALA A 266 6.52 -0.54 -9.90
CA ALA A 266 7.44 -0.55 -8.76
C ALA A 266 8.36 -1.78 -8.76
N LEU A 267 7.84 -2.97 -9.11
CA LEU A 267 8.59 -4.22 -9.19
C LEU A 267 9.54 -4.33 -10.40
N ASN A 268 9.39 -3.46 -11.41
CA ASN A 268 10.31 -3.44 -12.55
C ASN A 268 11.62 -2.70 -12.25
N LYS A 269 11.65 -1.85 -11.21
CA LYS A 269 12.86 -1.16 -10.78
C LYS A 269 13.89 -2.17 -10.24
N PRO A 270 15.15 -2.17 -10.74
CA PRO A 270 16.15 -3.16 -10.33
C PRO A 270 16.37 -3.24 -8.83
N PHE A 271 16.46 -2.10 -8.16
CA PHE A 271 16.63 -2.02 -6.71
C PHE A 271 15.46 -2.71 -5.96
N ASN A 272 14.22 -2.45 -6.34
CA ASN A 272 13.04 -3.05 -5.71
C ASN A 272 13.00 -4.57 -5.94
N ARG A 273 13.40 -5.02 -7.12
CA ARG A 273 13.46 -6.45 -7.45
C ARG A 273 14.48 -7.19 -6.58
N VAL A 274 15.67 -6.61 -6.38
CA VAL A 274 16.70 -7.16 -5.49
C VAL A 274 16.22 -7.17 -4.05
N LEU A 275 15.67 -6.06 -3.57
CA LEU A 275 15.13 -5.91 -2.21
C LEU A 275 14.02 -6.93 -1.93
N LYS A 276 13.09 -7.09 -2.88
CA LYS A 276 12.04 -8.11 -2.82
C LYS A 276 12.62 -9.51 -2.71
N ARG A 277 13.64 -9.82 -3.53
CA ARG A 277 14.27 -11.14 -3.52
C ARG A 277 14.98 -11.44 -2.21
N ILE A 278 15.70 -10.47 -1.64
CA ILE A 278 16.35 -10.59 -0.33
C ILE A 278 15.31 -10.88 0.75
N PHE A 279 14.23 -10.10 0.78
CA PHE A 279 13.11 -10.30 1.71
C PHE A 279 12.51 -11.70 1.58
N ASP A 280 12.19 -12.13 0.35
CA ASP A 280 11.59 -13.45 0.07
C ASP A 280 12.51 -14.59 0.56
N VAL A 281 13.82 -14.50 0.33
CA VAL A 281 14.79 -15.52 0.74
C VAL A 281 14.90 -15.58 2.27
N ILE A 282 15.11 -14.44 2.93
CA ILE A 282 15.26 -14.38 4.39
C ILE A 282 13.99 -14.91 5.06
N PHE A 283 12.82 -14.41 4.65
CA PHE A 283 11.54 -14.85 5.22
C PHE A 283 11.30 -16.35 5.01
N SER A 284 11.61 -16.87 3.82
CA SER A 284 11.44 -18.29 3.53
C SER A 284 12.40 -19.18 4.35
N ILE A 285 13.65 -18.77 4.54
CA ILE A 285 14.59 -19.48 5.42
C ILE A 285 14.05 -19.55 6.86
N LEU A 286 13.56 -18.42 7.39
CA LEU A 286 12.97 -18.37 8.73
C LEU A 286 11.79 -19.34 8.85
N VAL A 287 10.86 -19.32 7.88
CA VAL A 287 9.70 -20.23 7.92
C VAL A 287 10.12 -21.69 7.77
N ILE A 288 11.09 -22.00 6.92
CA ILE A 288 11.55 -23.38 6.72
C ILE A 288 12.24 -23.90 7.99
N VAL A 289 13.11 -23.12 8.58
CA VAL A 289 13.88 -23.53 9.77
C VAL A 289 12.99 -23.63 11.02
N PHE A 290 12.17 -22.60 11.26
CA PHE A 290 11.39 -22.51 12.50
C PHE A 290 10.01 -23.16 12.45
N LEU A 291 9.45 -23.40 11.26
CA LEU A 291 8.10 -23.95 11.12
C LEU A 291 8.07 -25.24 10.30
N LEU A 292 8.55 -25.20 9.05
CA LEU A 292 8.42 -26.32 8.11
C LEU A 292 9.19 -27.56 8.57
N SER A 293 10.35 -27.41 9.23
CA SER A 293 11.21 -28.53 9.67
C SER A 293 10.47 -29.49 10.59
N TRP A 294 9.96 -29.02 11.72
CA TRP A 294 9.29 -29.86 12.70
C TRP A 294 7.83 -30.20 12.30
N VAL A 295 7.12 -29.27 11.63
CA VAL A 295 5.78 -29.56 11.09
C VAL A 295 5.84 -30.70 10.08
N SER A 296 6.86 -30.74 9.22
CA SER A 296 7.04 -31.84 8.26
C SER A 296 7.24 -33.19 8.93
N LEU A 297 7.94 -33.25 10.07
CA LEU A 297 8.14 -34.50 10.82
C LEU A 297 6.81 -35.04 11.38
N ILE A 298 6.02 -34.17 12.00
CA ILE A 298 4.70 -34.51 12.54
C ILE A 298 3.77 -34.95 11.41
N LEU A 299 3.67 -34.15 10.33
CA LEU A 299 2.80 -34.45 9.20
C LEU A 299 3.24 -35.68 8.43
N PHE A 300 4.54 -35.99 8.39
CA PHE A 300 5.03 -37.24 7.81
C PHE A 300 4.36 -38.46 8.45
N VAL A 301 4.38 -38.52 9.77
CA VAL A 301 3.75 -39.62 10.52
C VAL A 301 2.25 -39.66 10.27
N LEU A 302 1.56 -38.53 10.46
CA LEU A 302 0.11 -38.44 10.36
C LEU A 302 -0.41 -38.78 8.96
N ILE A 303 0.20 -38.23 7.89
CA ILE A 303 -0.20 -38.47 6.50
C ILE A 303 0.08 -39.92 6.09
N LYS A 304 1.19 -40.51 6.56
CA LYS A 304 1.54 -41.91 6.25
C LYS A 304 0.61 -42.91 6.93
N LEU A 305 0.15 -42.61 8.16
CA LEU A 305 -0.82 -43.43 8.86
C LEU A 305 -2.20 -43.45 8.17
N GLU A 306 -2.61 -42.31 7.56
CA GLU A 306 -3.93 -42.19 6.95
C GLU A 306 -3.97 -42.64 5.49
N SER A 307 -2.87 -42.54 4.75
CA SER A 307 -2.83 -42.92 3.34
C SER A 307 -1.43 -43.31 2.85
N LYS A 308 -1.33 -44.34 1.99
CA LYS A 308 -0.07 -44.77 1.34
C LYS A 308 0.32 -43.76 0.25
N GLY A 309 1.64 -43.42 0.13
CA GLY A 309 2.19 -42.56 -0.92
C GLY A 309 3.18 -41.51 -0.40
N PRO A 310 3.69 -40.60 -1.25
CA PRO A 310 4.68 -39.57 -0.87
C PRO A 310 4.09 -38.51 0.04
N LEU A 311 4.94 -37.84 0.87
CA LEU A 311 4.55 -36.75 1.74
C LEU A 311 4.17 -35.50 0.93
N PHE A 312 4.98 -35.18 -0.08
CA PHE A 312 4.79 -34.01 -0.92
C PHE A 312 4.06 -34.37 -2.21
N TYR A 313 3.11 -33.54 -2.57
CA TYR A 313 2.45 -33.52 -3.86
C TYR A 313 3.01 -32.40 -4.72
N LYS A 314 3.21 -32.66 -6.01
CA LYS A 314 3.73 -31.69 -6.98
C LYS A 314 2.66 -31.46 -8.03
N HIS A 315 2.45 -30.20 -8.36
CA HIS A 315 1.46 -29.81 -9.37
C HIS A 315 2.05 -28.70 -10.25
N LYS A 316 1.93 -28.84 -11.56
CA LYS A 316 2.39 -27.83 -12.51
C LYS A 316 1.55 -26.56 -12.45
N ARG A 317 2.21 -25.42 -12.42
CA ARG A 317 1.62 -24.08 -12.39
C ARG A 317 2.38 -23.13 -13.31
N ASN A 318 1.69 -22.08 -13.80
CA ASN A 318 2.33 -21.00 -14.51
C ASN A 318 3.01 -20.02 -13.53
N GLY A 319 4.30 -19.77 -13.77
CA GLY A 319 5.12 -18.79 -13.09
C GLY A 319 5.29 -17.50 -13.90
N ILE A 320 6.41 -16.83 -13.67
CA ILE A 320 6.78 -15.62 -14.42
C ILE A 320 6.88 -15.94 -15.92
N ASN A 321 6.35 -15.05 -16.77
CA ASN A 321 6.33 -15.19 -18.23
C ASN A 321 5.78 -16.54 -18.69
N TYR A 322 4.77 -17.07 -18.00
CA TYR A 322 4.14 -18.38 -18.26
C TYR A 322 5.07 -19.59 -18.14
N LYS A 323 6.28 -19.42 -17.61
CA LYS A 323 7.18 -20.55 -17.40
C LYS A 323 6.60 -21.52 -16.38
N GLU A 324 6.40 -22.76 -16.79
CA GLU A 324 5.87 -23.81 -15.91
C GLU A 324 6.87 -24.14 -14.79
N PHE A 325 6.34 -24.37 -13.59
CA PHE A 325 7.10 -24.89 -12.46
C PHE A 325 6.28 -25.89 -11.64
N ASN A 326 6.97 -26.73 -10.86
CA ASN A 326 6.33 -27.69 -9.96
C ASN A 326 6.09 -27.01 -8.60
N CYS A 327 4.83 -26.75 -8.28
CA CYS A 327 4.38 -26.20 -7.01
C CYS A 327 4.30 -27.32 -5.96
N TYR A 328 5.03 -27.18 -4.83
CA TYR A 328 5.06 -28.18 -3.76
C TYR A 328 3.94 -27.94 -2.76
N LYS A 329 3.25 -29.03 -2.35
CA LYS A 329 2.27 -29.02 -1.28
C LYS A 329 2.39 -30.28 -0.42
N PHE A 330 1.90 -30.24 0.82
CA PHE A 330 1.63 -31.49 1.53
C PHE A 330 0.45 -32.22 0.91
N ARG A 331 0.55 -33.55 0.88
CA ARG A 331 -0.53 -34.38 0.34
C ARG A 331 -1.75 -34.32 1.26
N SER A 332 -2.86 -33.88 0.71
CA SER A 332 -4.17 -33.78 1.38
C SER A 332 -5.24 -34.71 0.83
N LEU A 333 -4.91 -35.46 -0.25
CA LEU A 333 -5.81 -36.37 -0.96
C LEU A 333 -5.27 -37.79 -0.92
N ARG A 334 -6.16 -38.78 -0.96
CA ARG A 334 -5.80 -40.17 -1.22
C ARG A 334 -5.31 -40.30 -2.68
N VAL A 335 -4.29 -41.14 -2.88
CA VAL A 335 -3.81 -41.45 -4.22
C VAL A 335 -4.87 -42.34 -4.90
N SER A 336 -5.47 -41.83 -5.96
CA SER A 336 -6.39 -42.63 -6.80
C SER A 336 -5.70 -42.95 -8.14
N SER A 337 -6.02 -44.08 -8.73
CA SER A 337 -5.47 -44.53 -10.00
C SER A 337 -5.95 -43.73 -11.22
N SER A 338 -6.96 -42.90 -11.07
CA SER A 338 -7.40 -41.94 -12.08
C SER A 338 -6.70 -40.61 -11.84
N GLU A 339 -5.70 -40.25 -12.63
CA GLU A 339 -5.09 -38.93 -12.74
C GLU A 339 -6.08 -37.92 -13.32
N SER A 340 -7.26 -37.76 -12.71
CA SER A 340 -8.12 -36.65 -13.08
C SER A 340 -7.59 -35.38 -12.40
N GLU A 341 -7.01 -34.46 -13.16
CA GLU A 341 -6.63 -33.10 -12.77
C GLU A 341 -7.84 -32.25 -12.32
N ASN A 342 -8.92 -32.90 -11.88
CA ASN A 342 -10.15 -32.25 -11.54
C ASN A 342 -10.02 -31.47 -10.22
N TYR A 343 -10.50 -30.23 -10.25
CA TYR A 343 -10.65 -29.36 -9.09
C TYR A 343 -11.35 -30.08 -7.93
N VAL A 344 -10.80 -29.93 -6.74
CA VAL A 344 -11.38 -30.53 -5.52
C VAL A 344 -12.61 -29.73 -5.13
N LYS A 345 -13.79 -30.35 -5.23
CA LYS A 345 -15.07 -29.73 -4.87
C LYS A 345 -15.29 -29.75 -3.35
N LYS A 346 -16.20 -28.91 -2.88
CA LYS A 346 -16.65 -28.94 -1.48
C LYS A 346 -17.25 -30.34 -1.17
N LYS A 347 -16.73 -31.02 -0.12
CA LYS A 347 -17.05 -32.40 0.25
C LYS A 347 -16.50 -33.51 -0.70
N ASP A 348 -15.37 -33.26 -1.37
CA ASP A 348 -14.71 -34.31 -2.18
C ASP A 348 -14.27 -35.49 -1.29
N GLN A 349 -14.69 -36.68 -1.64
CA GLN A 349 -14.42 -37.91 -0.88
C GLN A 349 -12.94 -38.33 -0.87
N ARG A 350 -12.15 -37.78 -1.80
CA ARG A 350 -10.70 -38.02 -1.86
C ARG A 350 -9.93 -37.30 -0.72
N VAL A 351 -10.54 -36.28 -0.10
CA VAL A 351 -9.90 -35.50 0.96
C VAL A 351 -9.82 -36.34 2.22
N THR A 352 -8.61 -36.55 2.73
CA THR A 352 -8.37 -37.26 4.00
C THR A 352 -8.79 -36.40 5.20
N LYS A 353 -8.96 -36.97 6.40
CA LYS A 353 -9.33 -36.22 7.60
C LYS A 353 -8.24 -35.19 7.93
N ILE A 354 -6.98 -35.62 7.90
CA ILE A 354 -5.82 -34.74 8.09
C ILE A 354 -5.72 -33.74 6.94
N GLY A 355 -5.97 -34.17 5.69
CA GLY A 355 -6.00 -33.29 4.54
C GLY A 355 -7.02 -32.15 4.65
N ARG A 356 -8.18 -32.40 5.26
CA ARG A 356 -9.19 -31.37 5.54
C ARG A 356 -8.64 -30.33 6.51
N PHE A 357 -8.04 -30.75 7.60
CA PHE A 357 -7.40 -29.85 8.56
C PHE A 357 -6.29 -29.02 7.90
N LEU A 358 -5.42 -29.65 7.11
CA LEU A 358 -4.33 -28.97 6.38
C LEU A 358 -4.84 -27.89 5.44
N ARG A 359 -5.93 -28.16 4.71
CA ARG A 359 -6.54 -27.18 3.81
C ARG A 359 -7.23 -26.04 4.52
N GLN A 360 -7.95 -26.33 5.60
CA GLN A 360 -8.59 -25.30 6.43
C GLN A 360 -7.59 -24.34 7.06
N THR A 361 -6.46 -24.88 7.49
CA THR A 361 -5.36 -24.08 8.10
C THR A 361 -4.35 -23.59 7.07
N SER A 362 -4.48 -23.96 5.79
CA SER A 362 -3.51 -23.67 4.72
C SER A 362 -2.09 -24.20 4.98
N LEU A 363 -1.93 -25.08 5.93
CA LEU A 363 -0.65 -25.76 6.22
C LEU A 363 -0.19 -26.63 5.04
N ASP A 364 -1.11 -27.09 4.18
CA ASP A 364 -0.76 -27.80 2.95
C ASP A 364 0.11 -26.98 2.00
N GLU A 365 0.10 -25.66 2.09
CA GLU A 365 0.85 -24.76 1.22
C GLU A 365 2.26 -24.41 1.78
N LEU A 366 2.61 -24.80 3.03
CA LEU A 366 3.94 -24.53 3.61
C LEU A 366 5.13 -25.00 2.75
N PRO A 367 5.10 -26.15 2.04
CA PRO A 367 6.21 -26.55 1.18
C PRO A 367 6.51 -25.59 0.03
N GLN A 368 5.60 -24.66 -0.32
CA GLN A 368 5.84 -23.64 -1.34
C GLN A 368 6.98 -22.67 -0.98
N PHE A 369 7.35 -22.55 0.31
CA PHE A 369 8.54 -21.79 0.69
C PHE A 369 9.83 -22.36 0.06
N ILE A 370 9.87 -23.65 -0.25
CA ILE A 370 10.95 -24.27 -1.04
C ILE A 370 10.92 -23.72 -2.48
N ASN A 371 9.75 -23.52 -3.09
CA ASN A 371 9.66 -22.88 -4.40
C ASN A 371 10.14 -21.42 -4.36
N VAL A 372 9.87 -20.71 -3.26
CA VAL A 372 10.40 -19.35 -3.11
C VAL A 372 11.92 -19.36 -3.06
N LEU A 373 12.55 -20.25 -2.31
CA LEU A 373 14.02 -20.37 -2.28
C LEU A 373 14.61 -20.72 -3.64
N LYS A 374 13.96 -21.64 -4.39
CA LYS A 374 14.36 -22.00 -5.76
C LYS A 374 14.21 -20.81 -6.74
N GLY A 375 13.38 -19.85 -6.42
CA GLY A 375 13.13 -18.68 -7.26
C GLY A 375 11.95 -18.81 -8.20
N ASP A 376 11.17 -19.88 -8.12
CA ASP A 376 9.96 -20.10 -8.91
C ASP A 376 8.81 -19.19 -8.44
N MET A 377 8.78 -18.92 -7.12
CA MET A 377 7.74 -18.16 -6.44
C MET A 377 8.33 -17.00 -5.61
N SER A 378 7.44 -16.18 -5.10
CA SER A 378 7.64 -15.15 -4.07
C SER A 378 6.76 -15.45 -2.85
N VAL A 379 7.05 -14.89 -1.70
CA VAL A 379 6.18 -15.01 -0.51
C VAL A 379 4.85 -14.34 -0.80
N VAL A 380 4.88 -13.12 -1.31
CA VAL A 380 3.69 -12.33 -1.67
C VAL A 380 3.68 -12.05 -3.17
N GLY A 381 2.57 -12.30 -3.83
CA GLY A 381 2.38 -12.05 -5.27
C GLY A 381 1.03 -12.55 -5.77
N PRO A 382 0.75 -12.42 -7.07
CA PRO A 382 -0.43 -13.00 -7.69
C PRO A 382 -0.50 -14.52 -7.48
N ARG A 383 -1.68 -15.04 -7.15
CA ARG A 383 -1.83 -16.50 -6.94
C ARG A 383 -1.60 -17.27 -8.24
N PRO A 384 -0.75 -18.34 -8.27
CA PRO A 384 -0.51 -19.11 -9.48
C PRO A 384 -1.75 -19.93 -9.86
N HIS A 385 -2.17 -19.84 -11.13
CA HIS A 385 -3.30 -20.61 -11.66
C HIS A 385 -2.85 -21.99 -12.17
N MET A 386 -3.80 -22.91 -12.26
CA MET A 386 -3.63 -24.18 -13.00
C MET A 386 -3.55 -23.89 -14.50
N LEU A 387 -2.84 -24.70 -15.24
CA LEU A 387 -2.69 -24.55 -16.69
C LEU A 387 -4.04 -24.50 -17.41
N SER A 388 -4.96 -25.36 -17.05
CA SER A 388 -6.31 -25.44 -17.60
C SER A 388 -7.17 -24.18 -17.40
N TYR A 389 -6.94 -23.44 -16.32
CA TYR A 389 -7.66 -22.19 -16.05
C TYR A 389 -7.06 -20.99 -16.77
N THR A 390 -5.77 -21.04 -17.09
CA THR A 390 -5.11 -19.96 -17.80
C THR A 390 -5.76 -19.69 -19.15
N GLU A 391 -6.12 -20.75 -19.89
CA GLU A 391 -6.81 -20.62 -21.18
C GLU A 391 -8.26 -20.11 -21.06
N SER A 392 -9.01 -20.61 -20.06
CA SER A 392 -10.40 -20.19 -19.87
C SER A 392 -10.51 -18.73 -19.38
N TYR A 393 -9.57 -18.28 -18.55
CA TYR A 393 -9.55 -16.92 -18.04
C TYR A 393 -9.04 -15.91 -19.06
N SER A 394 -8.07 -16.29 -19.91
CA SER A 394 -7.57 -15.42 -20.98
C SER A 394 -8.64 -15.03 -22.01
N LYS A 395 -9.67 -15.86 -22.17
CA LYS A 395 -10.81 -15.59 -23.09
C LYS A 395 -11.86 -14.63 -22.51
N LYS A 396 -11.89 -14.48 -21.18
CA LYS A 396 -12.91 -13.67 -20.45
C LYS A 396 -12.42 -12.31 -20.00
N ILE A 397 -11.14 -12.02 -20.15
CA ILE A 397 -10.49 -10.84 -19.63
C ILE A 397 -9.70 -10.18 -20.75
N ASP A 398 -9.53 -8.86 -20.65
CA ASP A 398 -8.61 -8.15 -21.52
C ASP A 398 -7.24 -8.85 -21.54
N PRO A 399 -6.77 -9.31 -22.70
CA PRO A 399 -5.52 -10.05 -22.83
C PRO A 399 -4.32 -9.35 -22.19
N TYR A 400 -4.29 -8.01 -22.25
CA TYR A 400 -3.22 -7.21 -21.71
C TYR A 400 -3.13 -7.32 -20.18
N ASN A 401 -4.25 -7.18 -19.48
CA ASN A 401 -4.32 -7.26 -18.02
C ASN A 401 -4.00 -8.67 -17.51
N PHE A 402 -4.39 -9.67 -18.28
CA PHE A 402 -4.08 -11.05 -17.96
C PHE A 402 -2.59 -11.37 -18.13
N ILE A 403 -1.96 -10.85 -19.20
CA ILE A 403 -0.51 -10.99 -19.44
C ILE A 403 0.29 -10.25 -18.34
N PHE A 404 -0.16 -9.05 -17.97
CA PHE A 404 0.56 -8.19 -17.03
C PHE A 404 0.79 -8.84 -15.66
N ARG A 405 -0.15 -9.62 -15.14
CA ARG A 405 0.01 -10.34 -13.87
C ARG A 405 1.09 -11.43 -13.89
N HIS A 406 1.43 -11.94 -15.09
CA HIS A 406 2.47 -12.95 -15.26
C HIS A 406 3.88 -12.37 -15.44
N ASN A 407 4.02 -11.04 -15.44
CA ASN A 407 5.32 -10.36 -15.50
C ASN A 407 6.06 -10.38 -14.15
N VAL A 408 5.43 -10.88 -13.09
CA VAL A 408 6.03 -11.04 -11.76
C VAL A 408 5.92 -12.49 -11.28
N LYS A 409 6.76 -12.86 -10.29
CA LYS A 409 6.67 -14.19 -9.69
C LYS A 409 5.35 -14.36 -8.94
N PRO A 410 4.68 -15.52 -9.07
CA PRO A 410 3.49 -15.82 -8.29
C PRO A 410 3.81 -15.92 -6.80
N GLY A 411 2.84 -15.58 -5.95
CA GLY A 411 2.97 -15.60 -4.49
C GLY A 411 2.31 -16.81 -3.83
N ILE A 412 2.81 -17.17 -2.64
CA ILE A 412 2.13 -18.08 -1.70
C ILE A 412 0.83 -17.41 -1.23
N THR A 413 0.92 -16.15 -0.84
CA THR A 413 -0.21 -15.27 -0.55
C THR A 413 -0.21 -14.04 -1.46
N GLY A 414 -1.32 -13.29 -1.48
CA GLY A 414 -1.44 -12.10 -2.32
C GLY A 414 -2.59 -11.20 -1.92
N LEU A 415 -2.59 -9.99 -2.43
CA LEU A 415 -3.59 -8.97 -2.09
C LEU A 415 -5.01 -9.43 -2.43
N ALA A 416 -5.22 -10.03 -3.58
CA ALA A 416 -6.53 -10.58 -3.97
C ALA A 416 -7.02 -11.64 -2.96
N GLN A 417 -6.12 -12.50 -2.46
CA GLN A 417 -6.45 -13.55 -1.50
C GLN A 417 -6.94 -12.97 -0.16
N VAL A 418 -6.21 -11.98 0.41
CA VAL A 418 -6.58 -11.36 1.68
C VAL A 418 -7.78 -10.41 1.57
N LYS A 419 -8.18 -10.05 0.34
CA LYS A 419 -9.43 -9.32 0.04
C LYS A 419 -10.63 -10.22 -0.20
N GLY A 420 -10.50 -11.55 0.01
CA GLY A 420 -11.59 -12.51 -0.07
C GLY A 420 -11.77 -13.19 -1.42
N PHE A 421 -10.90 -12.93 -2.41
CA PHE A 421 -10.92 -13.57 -3.74
C PHE A 421 -10.00 -14.81 -3.81
N ARG A 422 -9.95 -15.61 -2.71
CA ARG A 422 -9.07 -16.78 -2.59
C ARG A 422 -9.68 -18.05 -3.18
N GLY A 423 -10.96 -18.26 -3.01
CA GLY A 423 -11.68 -19.51 -3.28
C GLY A 423 -11.96 -19.79 -4.76
N GLU A 424 -12.95 -20.67 -4.99
CA GLU A 424 -13.48 -20.97 -6.30
C GLU A 424 -14.07 -19.72 -6.96
N VAL A 425 -13.78 -19.53 -8.23
CA VAL A 425 -14.36 -18.45 -9.03
C VAL A 425 -15.76 -18.87 -9.43
N LYS A 426 -16.77 -18.14 -8.98
CA LYS A 426 -18.16 -18.41 -9.28
C LYS A 426 -18.71 -17.53 -10.40
N THR A 427 -18.24 -16.30 -10.47
CA THR A 427 -18.68 -15.29 -11.43
C THR A 427 -17.51 -14.69 -12.20
N ASP A 428 -17.80 -14.10 -13.36
CA ASP A 428 -16.77 -13.37 -14.12
C ASP A 428 -16.26 -12.14 -13.34
N GLU A 429 -17.09 -11.53 -12.50
CA GLU A 429 -16.71 -10.46 -11.60
C GLU A 429 -15.63 -10.89 -10.58
N ASP A 430 -15.69 -12.12 -10.08
CA ASP A 430 -14.66 -12.65 -9.17
C ASP A 430 -13.29 -12.68 -9.84
N ILE A 431 -13.26 -13.01 -11.15
CA ILE A 431 -12.03 -13.05 -11.94
C ILE A 431 -11.50 -11.62 -12.14
N ILE A 432 -12.38 -10.71 -12.56
CA ILE A 432 -12.05 -9.32 -12.82
C ILE A 432 -11.49 -8.66 -11.54
N ASN A 433 -12.17 -8.83 -10.41
CA ASN A 433 -11.74 -8.28 -9.14
C ASN A 433 -10.41 -8.89 -8.66
N ARG A 434 -10.21 -10.21 -8.82
CA ARG A 434 -8.94 -10.85 -8.51
C ARG A 434 -7.79 -10.21 -9.28
N ILE A 435 -7.97 -10.00 -10.59
CA ILE A 435 -6.96 -9.40 -11.44
C ILE A 435 -6.74 -7.93 -11.12
N LYS A 436 -7.80 -7.16 -10.84
CA LYS A 436 -7.68 -5.76 -10.36
C LYS A 436 -6.77 -5.66 -9.13
N TYR A 437 -6.95 -6.53 -8.14
CA TYR A 437 -6.10 -6.53 -6.93
C TYR A 437 -4.67 -7.03 -7.20
N ASP A 438 -4.50 -8.01 -8.10
CA ASP A 438 -3.17 -8.49 -8.48
C ASP A 438 -2.38 -7.39 -9.18
N ILE A 439 -3.01 -6.66 -10.11
CA ILE A 439 -2.40 -5.52 -10.82
C ILE A 439 -2.09 -4.39 -9.84
N PHE A 440 -3.05 -4.04 -8.96
CA PHE A 440 -2.82 -3.02 -7.94
C PHE A 440 -1.59 -3.34 -7.08
N TYR A 441 -1.43 -4.60 -6.67
CA TYR A 441 -0.27 -5.04 -5.92
C TYR A 441 1.04 -4.84 -6.70
N ILE A 442 1.08 -5.23 -7.97
CA ILE A 442 2.26 -5.13 -8.83
C ILE A 442 2.71 -3.68 -9.00
N GLU A 443 1.75 -2.78 -9.22
CA GLU A 443 2.01 -1.35 -9.44
C GLU A 443 2.41 -0.60 -8.16
N ASN A 444 1.84 -1.01 -7.02
CA ASN A 444 1.99 -0.32 -5.74
C ASN A 444 2.91 -1.05 -4.76
N TRP A 445 3.68 -2.01 -5.24
CA TRP A 445 4.51 -2.82 -4.39
C TRP A 445 5.41 -2.01 -3.45
N SER A 446 5.43 -2.42 -2.20
CA SER A 446 6.40 -2.02 -1.18
C SER A 446 6.58 -3.17 -0.18
N ILE A 447 7.71 -3.20 0.54
CA ILE A 447 7.93 -4.19 1.61
C ILE A 447 6.83 -4.10 2.68
N LEU A 448 6.36 -2.89 3.00
CA LEU A 448 5.28 -2.70 3.97
C LEU A 448 3.96 -3.31 3.51
N LEU A 449 3.67 -3.23 2.21
CA LEU A 449 2.50 -3.89 1.63
C LEU A 449 2.63 -5.41 1.73
N ASP A 450 3.84 -5.97 1.50
CA ASP A 450 4.08 -7.40 1.71
C ASP A 450 3.84 -7.80 3.16
N LEU A 451 4.36 -7.05 4.13
CA LEU A 451 4.17 -7.31 5.56
C LEU A 451 2.69 -7.22 5.98
N ASP A 452 1.94 -6.24 5.45
CA ASP A 452 0.50 -6.13 5.69
C ASP A 452 -0.25 -7.35 5.15
N ILE A 453 0.05 -7.78 3.92
CA ILE A 453 -0.57 -8.96 3.31
C ILE A 453 -0.23 -10.23 4.10
N ILE A 454 1.02 -10.40 4.53
CA ILE A 454 1.43 -11.54 5.38
C ILE A 454 0.68 -11.52 6.72
N GLY A 455 0.63 -10.36 7.37
CA GLY A 455 -0.10 -10.18 8.63
C GLY A 455 -1.58 -10.53 8.50
N ARG A 456 -2.25 -10.05 7.46
CA ARG A 456 -3.66 -10.39 7.17
C ARG A 456 -3.84 -11.86 6.85
N THR A 457 -2.89 -12.49 6.16
CA THR A 457 -2.93 -13.93 5.89
C THR A 457 -2.87 -14.73 7.16
N ILE A 458 -1.94 -14.41 8.08
CA ILE A 458 -1.81 -15.07 9.38
C ILE A 458 -3.09 -14.89 10.21
N LEU A 459 -3.61 -13.66 10.28
CA LEU A 459 -4.87 -13.37 10.99
C LEU A 459 -6.06 -14.12 10.38
N GLY A 460 -6.12 -14.25 9.06
CA GLY A 460 -7.15 -15.02 8.36
C GLY A 460 -7.09 -16.52 8.70
N VAL A 461 -5.90 -17.09 8.75
CA VAL A 461 -5.70 -18.49 9.16
C VAL A 461 -6.13 -18.71 10.63
N ILE A 462 -5.81 -17.79 11.53
CA ILE A 462 -6.19 -17.90 12.97
C ILE A 462 -7.71 -17.75 13.15
N LYS A 463 -8.36 -16.85 12.41
CA LYS A 463 -9.82 -16.65 12.50
C LYS A 463 -10.65 -17.74 11.83
N GLY A 464 -10.02 -18.59 11.02
CA GLY A 464 -10.70 -19.60 10.20
C GLY A 464 -11.39 -18.95 8.99
N ASP A 465 -10.77 -19.05 7.81
CA ASP A 465 -11.38 -18.57 6.56
C ASP A 465 -12.41 -19.59 6.06
N GLU A 466 -13.71 -19.24 6.08
CA GLU A 466 -14.79 -20.10 5.60
C GLU A 466 -14.65 -20.46 4.10
N LYS A 467 -13.82 -19.73 3.34
CA LYS A 467 -13.51 -19.98 1.94
C LYS A 467 -12.29 -20.88 1.73
N ALA A 468 -11.59 -21.27 2.82
CA ALA A 468 -10.50 -22.22 2.79
C ALA A 468 -11.07 -23.65 3.02
N TYR A 469 -11.12 -24.49 1.99
CA TYR A 469 -11.50 -25.92 2.04
C TYR A 469 -10.70 -26.75 1.06
#